data_3093b9ac23fcd65338bad82014777c6f
#
_entry.id   3093b9ac23fcd65338bad82014777c6f
#
_cell.length_a   1.000
_cell.length_b   1.000
_cell.length_c   1.000
_cell.angle_alpha   90.00
_cell.angle_beta   90.00
_cell.angle_gamma   90.00
#
_symmetry.space_group_name_H-M   'P 1'
#
loop_
_entity.id
_entity.type
_entity.pdbx_description
1 polymer ?
#
loop_
_entity_poly.entity_id
_entity_poly.type
_entity_poly.pdbx_seq_one_letter_code
_entity_poly.pdbx_strand_id
1 'polypeptide(L)'
;MMAPNGPPLLVLDKLHKRYKHGLIRRRTTFSLAADMSFARPEIIGMLGPNGAGKTTLFEMMTGSNVPTSGRVLCLGQDIHRVKYRQRDRLAIHYHQSYQVRKMRRRTPSFLLDAAKSDYPFVHLFDEPQFNTQDGYIGFMLDFFRKLRREGRLVFVCLHPTARYHLDILREVCERFLFVADGGITTAPDLPALARDPRAARYLGALLDA
;
A
#
# COMPACT_ATOMS: atom_id res chain seq x y z
N MET A 1 -20.20 -10.29 5.68
CA MET A 1 -20.19 -10.60 4.23
C MET A 1 -20.76 -9.40 3.52
N MET A 2 -19.95 -8.58 2.82
CA MET A 2 -20.46 -7.46 2.03
C MET A 2 -21.21 -8.02 0.81
N ALA A 3 -22.33 -7.40 0.48
CA ALA A 3 -23.17 -7.81 -0.65
C ALA A 3 -22.39 -7.75 -1.98
N PRO A 4 -22.63 -8.65 -2.92
CA PRO A 4 -21.93 -8.68 -4.22
C PRO A 4 -22.16 -7.46 -5.11
N ASN A 5 -22.99 -6.50 -4.71
CA ASN A 5 -23.36 -5.30 -5.48
C ASN A 5 -22.98 -3.96 -4.81
N GLY A 6 -22.10 -3.96 -3.81
CA GLY A 6 -21.61 -2.73 -3.20
C GLY A 6 -20.54 -2.02 -4.05
N PRO A 7 -20.27 -0.71 -3.79
CA PRO A 7 -19.16 -0.03 -4.46
C PRO A 7 -17.84 -0.71 -4.10
N PRO A 8 -16.83 -0.67 -5.01
CA PRO A 8 -15.49 -1.16 -4.71
C PRO A 8 -14.92 -0.52 -3.43
N LEU A 9 -14.10 -1.26 -2.68
CA LEU A 9 -13.46 -0.75 -1.48
C LEU A 9 -12.54 0.44 -1.80
N LEU A 10 -11.82 0.36 -2.92
CA LEU A 10 -10.93 1.42 -3.38
C LEU A 10 -10.90 1.46 -4.90
N VAL A 11 -10.95 2.67 -5.46
CA VAL A 11 -10.75 2.93 -6.90
C VAL A 11 -9.74 4.04 -7.08
N LEU A 12 -8.75 3.79 -7.91
CA LEU A 12 -7.81 4.77 -8.43
C LEU A 12 -8.28 5.10 -9.86
N ASP A 13 -9.13 6.12 -10.00
CA ASP A 13 -9.78 6.49 -11.27
C ASP A 13 -8.88 7.45 -12.05
N LYS A 14 -8.17 6.93 -13.05
CA LYS A 14 -7.25 7.68 -13.93
C LYS A 14 -6.31 8.58 -13.14
N LEU A 15 -5.84 8.06 -12.01
CA LEU A 15 -5.01 8.79 -11.06
C LEU A 15 -3.66 9.13 -11.70
N HIS A 16 -3.26 10.39 -11.60
CA HIS A 16 -1.98 10.83 -12.12
C HIS A 16 -1.34 11.87 -11.19
N LYS A 17 -0.06 11.70 -10.91
CA LYS A 17 0.77 12.65 -10.17
C LYS A 17 1.98 13.05 -10.98
N ARG A 18 2.25 14.35 -11.06
CA ARG A 18 3.47 14.91 -11.65
C ARG A 18 4.10 15.91 -10.71
N TYR A 19 5.40 15.78 -10.49
CA TYR A 19 6.21 16.83 -9.91
C TYR A 19 7.00 17.51 -11.01
N LYS A 20 7.06 18.85 -10.97
CA LYS A 20 7.79 19.68 -11.91
C LYS A 20 8.79 20.54 -11.15
N HIS A 21 10.00 20.63 -11.66
CA HIS A 21 11.04 21.50 -11.13
C HIS A 21 11.42 22.59 -12.16
N GLY A 22 11.81 23.79 -11.66
CA GLY A 22 12.23 24.93 -12.47
C GLY A 22 11.20 26.06 -12.49
N LEU A 23 11.70 27.32 -12.41
CA LEU A 23 10.87 28.52 -12.40
C LEU A 23 10.42 28.93 -13.82
N ILE A 24 11.32 28.84 -14.81
CA ILE A 24 11.05 29.30 -16.18
C ILE A 24 10.81 28.11 -17.13
N ARG A 25 11.66 27.10 -17.08
CA ARG A 25 11.49 25.84 -17.84
C ARG A 25 11.15 24.71 -16.90
N ARG A 26 9.85 24.49 -16.67
CA ARG A 26 9.35 23.41 -15.80
C ARG A 26 9.58 22.06 -16.47
N ARG A 27 10.54 21.29 -15.97
CA ARG A 27 10.76 19.90 -16.37
C ARG A 27 10.03 18.96 -15.41
N THR A 28 9.36 17.94 -15.93
CA THR A 28 8.79 16.87 -15.12
C THR A 28 9.94 16.04 -14.54
N THR A 29 10.05 16.01 -13.21
CA THR A 29 11.05 15.24 -12.48
C THR A 29 10.53 13.91 -11.98
N PHE A 30 9.21 13.80 -11.88
CA PHE A 30 8.52 12.59 -11.44
C PHE A 30 7.14 12.51 -12.09
N SER A 31 6.74 11.30 -12.46
CA SER A 31 5.39 11.00 -12.96
C SER A 31 4.96 9.64 -12.44
N LEU A 32 3.70 9.51 -12.02
CA LEU A 32 3.09 8.25 -11.63
C LEU A 32 1.65 8.24 -12.12
N ALA A 33 1.24 7.14 -12.75
CA ALA A 33 -0.12 6.91 -13.21
C ALA A 33 -0.66 5.60 -12.65
N ALA A 34 -1.94 5.58 -12.27
CA ALA A 34 -2.65 4.40 -11.80
C ALA A 34 -4.12 4.47 -12.22
N ASP A 35 -4.62 3.35 -12.76
CA ASP A 35 -6.05 3.18 -13.08
C ASP A 35 -6.45 1.74 -12.71
N MET A 36 -7.04 1.57 -11.54
CA MET A 36 -7.32 0.25 -10.98
C MET A 36 -8.40 0.27 -9.91
N SER A 37 -9.04 -0.88 -9.71
CA SER A 37 -10.13 -1.05 -8.75
C SER A 37 -9.89 -2.28 -7.87
N PHE A 38 -10.24 -2.13 -6.60
CA PHE A 38 -10.13 -3.16 -5.56
C PHE A 38 -11.52 -3.38 -4.99
N ALA A 39 -12.21 -4.41 -5.50
CA ALA A 39 -13.61 -4.65 -5.18
C ALA A 39 -13.82 -5.46 -3.90
N ARG A 40 -12.82 -6.24 -3.47
CA ARG A 40 -12.94 -7.18 -2.34
C ARG A 40 -11.83 -6.99 -1.31
N PRO A 41 -12.05 -7.45 -0.07
CA PRO A 41 -11.00 -7.53 0.94
C PRO A 41 -9.89 -8.46 0.47
N GLU A 42 -8.65 -7.98 0.45
CA GLU A 42 -7.46 -8.74 0.08
C GLU A 42 -6.21 -8.13 0.72
N ILE A 43 -5.14 -8.91 0.79
CA ILE A 43 -3.82 -8.43 1.21
C ILE A 43 -2.95 -8.33 -0.04
N ILE A 44 -2.44 -7.14 -0.31
CA ILE A 44 -1.70 -6.79 -1.53
C ILE A 44 -0.26 -6.44 -1.16
N GLY A 45 0.69 -7.18 -1.74
CA GLY A 45 2.10 -6.83 -1.67
C GLY A 45 2.44 -5.72 -2.66
N MET A 46 3.12 -4.66 -2.22
CA MET A 46 3.61 -3.59 -3.08
C MET A 46 5.12 -3.56 -3.08
N LEU A 47 5.71 -3.67 -4.27
CA LEU A 47 7.15 -3.72 -4.52
C LEU A 47 7.56 -2.64 -5.53
N GLY A 48 8.84 -2.34 -5.57
CA GLY A 48 9.42 -1.40 -6.54
C GLY A 48 10.63 -0.66 -5.97
N PRO A 49 11.47 -0.09 -6.82
CA PRO A 49 12.69 0.60 -6.41
C PRO A 49 12.40 1.86 -5.56
N ASN A 50 13.42 2.34 -4.86
CA ASN A 50 13.34 3.60 -4.15
C ASN A 50 13.11 4.73 -5.14
N GLY A 51 12.26 5.70 -4.75
CA GLY A 51 11.88 6.81 -5.64
C GLY A 51 10.84 6.48 -6.71
N ALA A 52 10.39 5.21 -6.86
CA ALA A 52 9.35 4.82 -7.82
C ALA A 52 7.98 5.45 -7.55
N GLY A 53 7.74 5.97 -6.34
CA GLY A 53 6.50 6.65 -5.99
C GLY A 53 5.54 5.83 -5.14
N LYS A 54 5.97 4.74 -4.51
CA LYS A 54 5.14 3.90 -3.63
C LYS A 54 4.51 4.72 -2.50
N THR A 55 5.32 5.46 -1.74
CA THR A 55 4.85 6.35 -0.66
C THR A 55 3.95 7.46 -1.21
N THR A 56 4.29 8.06 -2.35
CA THR A 56 3.44 9.07 -3.02
C THR A 56 2.07 8.49 -3.39
N LEU A 57 2.02 7.23 -3.85
CA LEU A 57 0.77 6.54 -4.13
C LEU A 57 -0.06 6.36 -2.84
N PHE A 58 0.55 5.90 -1.77
CA PHE A 58 -0.11 5.74 -0.47
C PHE A 58 -0.62 7.07 0.09
N GLU A 59 0.16 8.13 -0.03
CA GLU A 59 -0.27 9.47 0.34
C GLU A 59 -1.48 9.96 -0.46
N MET A 60 -1.54 9.68 -1.76
CA MET A 60 -2.73 9.98 -2.57
C MET A 60 -3.93 9.13 -2.15
N MET A 61 -3.72 7.85 -1.85
CA MET A 61 -4.77 6.93 -1.42
C MET A 61 -5.37 7.31 -0.05
N THR A 62 -4.67 8.06 0.78
CA THR A 62 -5.15 8.58 2.07
C THR A 62 -5.56 10.05 2.04
N GLY A 63 -5.42 10.71 0.89
CA GLY A 63 -5.78 12.10 0.73
C GLY A 63 -4.79 13.11 1.35
N SER A 64 -3.62 12.66 1.81
CA SER A 64 -2.55 13.54 2.32
C SER A 64 -1.77 14.22 1.20
N ASN A 65 -1.79 13.65 -0.02
CA ASN A 65 -1.17 14.21 -1.21
C ASN A 65 -2.21 14.28 -2.34
N VAL A 66 -2.43 15.47 -2.90
CA VAL A 66 -3.44 15.67 -3.94
C VAL A 66 -2.89 15.24 -5.30
N PRO A 67 -3.60 14.42 -6.07
CA PRO A 67 -3.19 14.05 -7.44
C PRO A 67 -3.20 15.27 -8.38
N THR A 68 -2.42 15.22 -9.45
CA THR A 68 -2.44 16.23 -10.51
C THR A 68 -3.72 16.13 -11.34
N SER A 69 -4.22 14.89 -11.54
CA SER A 69 -5.51 14.59 -12.17
C SER A 69 -6.01 13.22 -11.71
N GLY A 70 -7.27 12.92 -12.00
CA GLY A 70 -7.92 11.70 -11.53
C GLY A 70 -8.45 11.83 -10.11
N ARG A 71 -8.91 10.70 -9.55
CA ARG A 71 -9.55 10.64 -8.23
C ARG A 71 -9.18 9.37 -7.50
N VAL A 72 -9.28 9.42 -6.17
CA VAL A 72 -9.27 8.24 -5.31
C VAL A 72 -10.63 8.12 -4.63
N LEU A 73 -11.33 7.04 -4.92
CA LEU A 73 -12.64 6.76 -4.32
C LEU A 73 -12.50 5.60 -3.32
N CYS A 74 -12.88 5.83 -2.08
CA CYS A 74 -13.00 4.79 -1.07
C CYS A 74 -14.48 4.60 -0.74
N LEU A 75 -15.01 3.40 -0.96
CA LEU A 75 -16.45 3.11 -0.86
C LEU A 75 -17.33 4.13 -1.63
N GLY A 76 -16.89 4.53 -2.82
CA GLY A 76 -17.55 5.53 -3.65
C GLY A 76 -17.34 6.99 -3.22
N GLN A 77 -16.69 7.27 -2.10
CA GLN A 77 -16.41 8.62 -1.60
C GLN A 77 -15.04 9.11 -2.08
N ASP A 78 -14.98 10.28 -2.70
CA ASP A 78 -13.71 10.92 -3.08
C ASP A 78 -12.94 11.35 -1.83
N ILE A 79 -11.82 10.69 -1.55
CA ILE A 79 -11.05 10.89 -0.31
C ILE A 79 -10.49 12.31 -0.19
N HIS A 80 -10.29 13.02 -1.30
CA HIS A 80 -9.79 14.39 -1.31
C HIS A 80 -10.88 15.43 -1.04
N ARG A 81 -12.17 15.03 -1.17
CA ARG A 81 -13.33 15.89 -0.93
C ARG A 81 -13.98 15.68 0.42
N VAL A 82 -13.73 14.56 1.10
CA VAL A 82 -14.23 14.36 2.47
C VAL A 82 -13.46 15.21 3.48
N LYS A 83 -14.12 15.55 4.59
CA LYS A 83 -13.49 16.30 5.68
C LYS A 83 -12.30 15.54 6.25
N TYR A 84 -11.22 16.25 6.61
CA TYR A 84 -9.97 15.66 7.11
C TYR A 84 -10.20 14.59 8.20
N ARG A 85 -11.06 14.87 9.20
CA ARG A 85 -11.38 13.92 10.28
C ARG A 85 -12.10 12.64 9.82
N GLN A 86 -12.64 12.61 8.60
CA GLN A 86 -13.33 11.45 8.04
C GLN A 86 -12.40 10.58 7.19
N ARG A 87 -11.26 11.10 6.77
CA ARG A 87 -10.29 10.36 5.94
C ARG A 87 -9.75 9.14 6.65
N ASP A 88 -9.43 9.27 7.95
CA ASP A 88 -8.92 8.17 8.76
C ASP A 88 -9.94 7.02 8.95
N ARG A 89 -11.22 7.30 8.70
CA ARG A 89 -12.27 6.25 8.66
C ARG A 89 -12.29 5.50 7.33
N LEU A 90 -11.75 6.07 6.28
CA LEU A 90 -11.71 5.48 4.95
C LEU A 90 -10.39 4.76 4.71
N ALA A 91 -9.27 5.44 4.87
CA ALA A 91 -7.95 4.91 4.63
C ALA A 91 -6.92 5.47 5.61
N ILE A 92 -5.99 4.63 6.05
CA ILE A 92 -4.91 5.02 6.97
C ILE A 92 -3.56 4.54 6.43
N HIS A 93 -2.54 5.40 6.53
CA HIS A 93 -1.17 5.14 6.14
C HIS A 93 -0.28 5.01 7.38
N TYR A 94 0.33 3.85 7.54
CA TYR A 94 1.28 3.53 8.59
C TYR A 94 2.70 3.65 8.04
N HIS A 95 3.31 4.82 8.20
CA HIS A 95 4.68 5.05 7.77
C HIS A 95 5.67 4.64 8.86
N GLN A 96 6.82 4.08 8.48
CA GLN A 96 7.87 3.60 9.38
C GLN A 96 8.27 4.63 10.46
N SER A 97 8.40 5.90 10.09
CA SER A 97 8.76 6.98 11.03
C SER A 97 7.71 7.22 12.12
N TYR A 98 6.44 6.95 11.82
CA TYR A 98 5.34 7.07 12.77
C TYR A 98 5.35 5.91 13.77
N GLN A 99 5.65 4.71 13.32
CA GLN A 99 5.79 3.52 14.16
C GLN A 99 6.93 3.69 15.17
N VAL A 100 8.11 4.14 14.74
CA VAL A 100 9.29 4.33 15.61
C VAL A 100 9.06 5.37 16.70
N ARG A 101 8.33 6.44 16.44
CA ARG A 101 8.07 7.51 17.43
C ARG A 101 7.07 7.12 18.51
N LYS A 102 6.05 6.32 18.18
CA LYS A 102 4.99 5.91 19.14
C LYS A 102 5.24 4.57 19.81
N MET A 103 5.94 3.63 19.19
CA MET A 103 6.19 2.30 19.73
C MET A 103 7.24 2.26 20.86
N ARG A 104 7.91 3.35 21.18
CA ARG A 104 8.93 3.36 22.24
C ARG A 104 8.40 3.11 23.65
N ARG A 105 7.05 3.04 23.86
CA ARG A 105 6.48 2.92 25.21
C ARG A 105 5.25 2.02 25.39
N ARG A 106 4.62 1.44 24.35
CA ARG A 106 3.52 0.48 24.50
C ARG A 106 3.40 -0.45 23.31
N THR A 107 3.12 -1.73 23.57
CA THR A 107 2.60 -2.72 22.64
C THR A 107 1.56 -2.11 21.70
N PRO A 108 1.40 -2.60 20.46
CA PRO A 108 0.59 -1.99 19.42
C PRO A 108 -0.92 -1.97 19.71
N SER A 109 -1.32 -1.52 20.88
CA SER A 109 -2.73 -1.31 21.25
C SER A 109 -3.44 -0.41 20.25
N PHE A 110 -2.74 0.57 19.67
CA PHE A 110 -3.35 1.47 18.68
C PHE A 110 -3.64 0.78 17.34
N LEU A 111 -2.83 -0.19 16.91
CA LEU A 111 -3.13 -1.05 15.76
C LEU A 111 -4.34 -1.95 16.06
N LEU A 112 -4.43 -2.45 17.29
CA LEU A 112 -5.56 -3.21 17.77
C LEU A 112 -6.81 -2.34 17.98
N ASP A 113 -6.64 -1.10 18.40
CA ASP A 113 -7.75 -0.13 18.57
C ASP A 113 -8.28 0.35 17.21
N ALA A 114 -7.42 0.55 16.22
CA ALA A 114 -7.84 0.80 14.84
C ALA A 114 -8.63 -0.37 14.24
N ALA A 115 -8.33 -1.60 14.65
CA ALA A 115 -9.07 -2.79 14.21
C ALA A 115 -10.36 -3.05 15.00
N LYS A 116 -10.62 -2.35 16.11
CA LYS A 116 -11.85 -2.46 16.91
C LYS A 116 -12.95 -1.51 16.47
N SER A 117 -12.64 -0.51 15.68
CA SER A 117 -13.60 0.48 15.20
C SER A 117 -14.17 0.12 13.84
N ASP A 118 -15.31 0.73 13.45
CA ASP A 118 -15.93 0.55 12.12
C ASP A 118 -15.07 1.11 10.97
N TYR A 119 -13.82 1.47 11.24
CA TYR A 119 -12.85 2.02 10.31
C TYR A 119 -11.42 1.64 10.72
N PRO A 120 -10.41 1.82 9.85
CA PRO A 120 -10.51 2.20 8.42
C PRO A 120 -10.87 1.00 7.53
N PHE A 121 -11.28 1.27 6.29
CA PHE A 121 -11.53 0.22 5.30
C PHE A 121 -10.27 -0.17 4.54
N VAL A 122 -9.33 0.77 4.38
CA VAL A 122 -8.06 0.58 3.67
C VAL A 122 -6.89 0.85 4.60
N HIS A 123 -6.01 -0.13 4.73
CA HIS A 123 -4.80 -0.08 5.53
C HIS A 123 -3.57 -0.12 4.63
N LEU A 124 -2.68 0.85 4.75
CA LEU A 124 -1.47 1.01 3.93
C LEU A 124 -0.24 0.97 4.83
N PHE A 125 0.45 -0.17 4.86
CA PHE A 125 1.66 -0.37 5.64
C PHE A 125 2.89 -0.10 4.76
N ASP A 126 3.59 1.00 5.01
CA ASP A 126 4.78 1.42 4.27
C ASP A 126 6.03 1.08 5.07
N GLU A 127 6.77 0.10 4.57
CA GLU A 127 7.97 -0.47 5.18
C GLU A 127 7.76 -0.90 6.65
N PRO A 128 6.77 -1.78 6.94
CA PRO A 128 6.62 -2.30 8.29
C PRO A 128 7.90 -3.01 8.71
N GLN A 129 8.40 -2.70 9.92
CA GLN A 129 9.59 -3.36 10.44
C GLN A 129 9.25 -4.80 10.82
N PHE A 130 9.75 -5.75 10.03
CA PHE A 130 9.75 -7.16 10.39
C PHE A 130 11.05 -7.48 11.14
N ASN A 131 11.10 -7.13 12.44
CA ASN A 131 12.20 -7.57 13.30
C ASN A 131 12.11 -9.08 13.45
N THR A 132 13.19 -9.77 13.09
CA THR A 132 13.33 -11.23 13.23
C THR A 132 13.42 -11.69 14.69
N GLN A 133 13.55 -10.76 15.63
CA GLN A 133 13.57 -11.01 17.07
C GLN A 133 12.15 -10.95 17.63
N ASP A 134 11.76 -11.91 18.46
CA ASP A 134 10.60 -11.89 19.36
C ASP A 134 9.20 -12.18 18.79
N GLY A 135 9.05 -12.99 17.74
CA GLY A 135 7.71 -13.41 17.27
C GLY A 135 6.86 -12.29 16.65
N TYR A 136 7.44 -11.08 16.47
CA TYR A 136 6.76 -9.90 15.95
C TYR A 136 6.26 -10.08 14.51
N ILE A 137 6.99 -10.85 13.70
CA ILE A 137 6.57 -11.15 12.31
C ILE A 137 5.23 -11.90 12.34
N GLY A 138 5.14 -12.99 13.09
CA GLY A 138 3.90 -13.79 13.21
C GLY A 138 2.71 -12.93 13.64
N PHE A 139 2.91 -12.08 14.65
CA PHE A 139 1.88 -11.15 15.11
C PHE A 139 1.40 -10.22 13.97
N MET A 140 2.31 -9.64 13.19
CA MET A 140 1.96 -8.75 12.08
C MET A 140 1.21 -9.49 10.97
N LEU A 141 1.62 -10.71 10.62
CA LEU A 141 0.94 -11.52 9.61
C LEU A 141 -0.48 -11.88 10.07
N ASP A 142 -0.65 -12.27 11.33
CA ASP A 142 -1.96 -12.56 11.90
C ASP A 142 -2.85 -11.33 11.96
N PHE A 143 -2.26 -10.16 12.21
CA PHE A 143 -2.97 -8.89 12.18
C PHE A 143 -3.47 -8.55 10.76
N PHE A 144 -2.64 -8.71 9.72
CA PHE A 144 -3.07 -8.52 8.33
C PHE A 144 -4.18 -9.48 7.93
N ARG A 145 -4.05 -10.77 8.29
CA ARG A 145 -5.09 -11.78 8.06
C ARG A 145 -6.39 -11.45 8.79
N LYS A 146 -6.30 -10.92 10.02
CA LYS A 146 -7.46 -10.44 10.78
C LYS A 146 -8.16 -9.30 10.06
N LEU A 147 -7.43 -8.25 9.67
CA LEU A 147 -7.99 -7.12 8.92
C LEU A 147 -8.72 -7.58 7.65
N ARG A 148 -8.09 -8.48 6.89
CA ARG A 148 -8.68 -9.06 5.69
C ARG A 148 -9.98 -9.82 6.00
N ARG A 149 -10.01 -10.65 7.06
CA ARG A 149 -11.23 -11.36 7.50
C ARG A 149 -12.34 -10.41 7.93
N GLU A 150 -12.00 -9.26 8.49
CA GLU A 150 -12.94 -8.20 8.90
C GLU A 150 -13.40 -7.32 7.72
N GLY A 151 -13.12 -7.70 6.49
CA GLY A 151 -13.59 -7.00 5.30
C GLY A 151 -12.72 -5.80 4.91
N ARG A 152 -11.46 -5.73 5.36
CA ARG A 152 -10.54 -4.62 5.07
C ARG A 152 -9.63 -4.95 3.89
N LEU A 153 -9.22 -3.90 3.18
CA LEU A 153 -8.21 -3.94 2.14
C LEU A 153 -6.87 -3.56 2.76
N VAL A 154 -5.86 -4.40 2.58
CA VAL A 154 -4.54 -4.23 3.20
C VAL A 154 -3.47 -4.16 2.12
N PHE A 155 -2.64 -3.12 2.16
CA PHE A 155 -1.43 -3.02 1.34
C PHE A 155 -0.22 -3.13 2.24
N VAL A 156 0.74 -3.96 1.84
CA VAL A 156 2.02 -4.14 2.51
C VAL A 156 3.12 -3.78 1.53
N CYS A 157 3.71 -2.61 1.71
CA CYS A 157 4.82 -2.14 0.91
C CYS A 157 6.13 -2.52 1.58
N LEU A 158 6.98 -3.28 0.89
CA LEU A 158 8.31 -3.65 1.35
C LEU A 158 9.37 -3.28 0.31
N HIS A 159 10.57 -3.00 0.81
CA HIS A 159 11.80 -3.00 0.05
C HIS A 159 12.59 -4.26 0.41
N PRO A 160 12.51 -5.35 -0.37
CA PRO A 160 13.15 -6.61 -0.01
C PRO A 160 14.66 -6.46 -0.13
N THR A 161 15.38 -6.67 0.99
CA THR A 161 16.85 -6.68 1.08
C THR A 161 17.38 -8.09 1.33
N ALA A 162 16.48 -9.03 1.65
CA ALA A 162 16.80 -10.43 1.89
C ALA A 162 15.62 -11.31 1.43
N ARG A 163 15.88 -12.58 1.17
CA ARG A 163 14.88 -13.53 0.69
C ARG A 163 13.69 -13.65 1.64
N TYR A 164 13.93 -13.70 2.93
CA TYR A 164 12.84 -13.84 3.91
C TYR A 164 11.77 -12.75 3.79
N HIS A 165 12.08 -11.55 3.26
CA HIS A 165 11.09 -10.52 2.97
C HIS A 165 10.11 -10.97 1.88
N LEU A 166 10.62 -11.69 0.86
CA LEU A 166 9.76 -12.25 -0.19
C LEU A 166 8.93 -13.42 0.35
N ASP A 167 9.49 -14.24 1.23
CA ASP A 167 8.77 -15.36 1.85
C ASP A 167 7.62 -14.85 2.73
N ILE A 168 7.85 -13.78 3.52
CA ILE A 168 6.79 -13.09 4.26
C ILE A 168 5.66 -12.62 3.33
N LEU A 169 6.02 -11.98 2.22
CA LEU A 169 5.01 -11.50 1.27
C LEU A 169 4.26 -12.65 0.58
N ARG A 170 4.96 -13.74 0.21
CA ARG A 170 4.33 -14.95 -0.35
C ARG A 170 3.33 -15.59 0.60
N GLU A 171 3.64 -15.58 1.90
CA GLU A 171 2.80 -16.21 2.91
C GLU A 171 1.47 -15.48 3.11
N VAL A 172 1.44 -14.15 2.92
CA VAL A 172 0.28 -13.36 3.33
C VAL A 172 -0.41 -12.63 2.19
N CYS A 173 0.30 -12.29 1.11
CA CYS A 173 -0.27 -11.50 0.01
C CYS A 173 -0.98 -12.38 -1.03
N GLU A 174 -2.18 -11.94 -1.43
CA GLU A 174 -3.03 -12.60 -2.42
C GLU A 174 -2.83 -12.04 -3.84
N ARG A 175 -2.13 -10.89 -3.95
CA ARG A 175 -1.83 -10.20 -5.20
C ARG A 175 -0.64 -9.26 -5.00
N PHE A 176 0.04 -8.92 -6.09
CA PHE A 176 1.20 -8.03 -6.08
C PHE A 176 1.04 -6.86 -7.02
N LEU A 177 1.55 -5.71 -6.59
CA LEU A 177 1.73 -4.52 -7.40
C LEU A 177 3.23 -4.20 -7.47
N PHE A 178 3.72 -3.94 -8.66
CA PHE A 178 5.08 -3.46 -8.90
C PHE A 178 5.03 -2.04 -9.45
N VAL A 179 5.61 -1.11 -8.71
CA VAL A 179 5.65 0.31 -9.06
C VAL A 179 7.02 0.65 -9.64
N ALA A 180 7.09 1.00 -10.90
CA ALA A 180 8.32 1.40 -11.58
C ALA A 180 8.02 2.28 -12.80
N ASP A 181 8.95 3.14 -13.15
CA ASP A 181 8.92 3.96 -14.37
C ASP A 181 7.59 4.73 -14.58
N GLY A 182 7.02 5.19 -13.47
CA GLY A 182 5.77 5.95 -13.49
C GLY A 182 4.50 5.15 -13.72
N GLY A 183 4.58 3.82 -13.72
CA GLY A 183 3.44 2.91 -13.89
C GLY A 183 3.36 1.83 -12.81
N ILE A 184 2.30 1.02 -12.88
CA ILE A 184 2.05 -0.08 -11.96
C ILE A 184 1.73 -1.34 -12.76
N THR A 185 2.49 -2.41 -12.50
CA THR A 185 2.20 -3.76 -13.00
C THR A 185 1.51 -4.56 -11.91
N THR A 186 0.46 -5.31 -12.26
CA THR A 186 -0.28 -6.18 -11.33
C THR A 186 0.02 -7.64 -11.66
N ALA A 187 0.24 -8.46 -10.63
CA ALA A 187 0.45 -9.90 -10.77
C ALA A 187 -0.25 -10.68 -9.64
N PRO A 188 -0.75 -11.91 -9.92
CA PRO A 188 -1.38 -12.74 -8.91
C PRO A 188 -0.38 -13.28 -7.86
N ASP A 189 0.88 -13.43 -8.24
CA ASP A 189 1.95 -13.98 -7.40
C ASP A 189 3.32 -13.42 -7.80
N LEU A 190 4.36 -13.71 -7.01
CA LEU A 190 5.73 -13.29 -7.30
C LEU A 190 6.32 -13.92 -8.56
N PRO A 191 6.09 -15.22 -8.87
CA PRO A 191 6.52 -15.81 -10.15
C PRO A 191 5.91 -15.10 -11.37
N ALA A 192 4.63 -14.74 -11.31
CA ALA A 192 4.00 -13.98 -12.38
C ALA A 192 4.55 -12.56 -12.46
N LEU A 193 4.85 -11.93 -11.31
CA LEU A 193 5.47 -10.61 -11.26
C LEU A 193 6.86 -10.62 -11.88
N ALA A 194 7.63 -11.67 -11.67
CA ALA A 194 8.97 -11.85 -12.23
C ALA A 194 9.01 -11.98 -13.77
N ARG A 195 7.86 -12.12 -14.43
CA ARG A 195 7.76 -12.05 -15.91
C ARG A 195 7.88 -10.61 -16.44
N ASP A 196 7.62 -9.60 -15.61
CA ASP A 196 7.96 -8.21 -15.94
C ASP A 196 9.48 -8.03 -15.83
N PRO A 197 10.20 -7.67 -16.92
CA PRO A 197 11.66 -7.56 -16.92
C PRO A 197 12.18 -6.54 -15.88
N ARG A 198 11.39 -5.53 -15.54
CA ARG A 198 11.74 -4.51 -14.54
C ARG A 198 11.67 -5.11 -13.14
N ALA A 199 10.62 -5.89 -12.85
CA ALA A 199 10.45 -6.60 -11.60
C ALA A 199 11.51 -7.69 -11.42
N ALA A 200 11.81 -8.47 -12.48
CA ALA A 200 12.87 -9.46 -12.48
C ALA A 200 14.24 -8.83 -12.15
N ARG A 201 14.56 -7.71 -12.79
CA ARG A 201 15.81 -6.98 -12.53
C ARG A 201 15.87 -6.43 -11.09
N TYR A 202 14.73 -5.93 -10.58
CA TYR A 202 14.63 -5.37 -9.23
C TYR A 202 14.76 -6.44 -8.14
N LEU A 203 14.12 -7.57 -8.33
CA LEU A 203 14.15 -8.70 -7.39
C LEU A 203 15.47 -9.49 -7.49
N GLY A 204 16.05 -9.57 -8.69
CA GLY A 204 17.38 -10.14 -8.96
C GLY A 204 17.59 -11.49 -8.27
N ALA A 205 18.76 -11.65 -7.65
CA ALA A 205 19.17 -12.87 -6.94
C ALA A 205 18.24 -13.29 -5.78
N LEU A 206 17.33 -12.42 -5.32
CA LEU A 206 16.36 -12.78 -4.27
C LEU A 206 15.28 -13.77 -4.76
N LEU A 207 15.13 -13.95 -6.08
CA LEU A 207 14.21 -14.92 -6.67
C LEU A 207 14.84 -16.31 -6.84
N ASP A 208 16.16 -16.36 -7.07
CA ASP A 208 16.90 -17.56 -7.46
C ASP A 208 17.51 -18.31 -6.26
N ALA A 209 17.47 -17.73 -5.07
CA ALA A 209 18.11 -18.26 -3.87
C ALA A 209 17.20 -19.20 -3.05
#